data_bd7377615d0b607b51969b787e46a7ea
#
_entry.id   bd7377615d0b607b51969b787e46a7ea
#
_cell.length_a   1.000
_cell.length_b   1.000
_cell.length_c   1.000
_cell.angle_alpha   90.00
_cell.angle_beta   90.00
_cell.angle_gamma   90.00
#
_symmetry.space_group_name_H-M   'P 1'
#
loop_
_entity.id
_entity.type
_entity.pdbx_description
1 polymer ?
#
loop_
_entity_poly.entity_id
_entity_poly.type
_entity_poly.pdbx_seq_one_letter_code
_entity_poly.pdbx_strand_id
1 'polypeptide(L)'
;MKPMMCFDVDGTIRGTTDEHIVYDSTILALKKLKEAGYPIVVSTGRGRDSFLRTGIQDIADWDGFVFNNGQLITDGKGNVINAHHFKNEDVIRTIEKADELNLAVTLKKEHRIITKEPDEYVLETQRYFGNQIGPVEKYNGIDLVDMMIIYGPKGWDYKPFLDLEGISVLPGLSCFADVAIAGVSKATGIMELGKVLGSDHYVCFGDSQNDIEMMKHASSSICMGN
;
A
#
# COMPACT_ATOMS: atom_id res chain seq x y z
N MET A 1 -12.78 -15.77 -19.47
CA MET A 1 -12.66 -14.32 -19.26
C MET A 1 -11.19 -13.94 -19.38
N LYS A 2 -10.85 -12.70 -19.76
CA LYS A 2 -9.44 -12.26 -19.79
C LYS A 2 -8.93 -12.05 -18.37
N PRO A 3 -7.63 -12.33 -18.08
CA PRO A 3 -7.04 -12.04 -16.78
C PRO A 3 -7.07 -10.53 -16.49
N MET A 4 -7.18 -10.16 -15.22
CA MET A 4 -6.91 -8.79 -14.80
C MET A 4 -5.42 -8.50 -14.97
N MET A 5 -5.09 -7.28 -15.40
CA MET A 5 -3.72 -6.78 -15.49
C MET A 5 -3.48 -5.85 -14.30
N CYS A 6 -2.74 -6.32 -13.30
CA CYS A 6 -2.57 -5.65 -12.01
C CYS A 6 -1.19 -5.01 -11.93
N PHE A 7 -1.14 -3.74 -11.60
CA PHE A 7 0.09 -2.96 -11.60
C PHE A 7 0.36 -2.34 -10.22
N ASP A 8 1.58 -2.53 -9.72
CA ASP A 8 2.08 -1.64 -8.69
C ASP A 8 2.36 -0.25 -9.26
N VAL A 9 2.58 0.73 -8.39
CA VAL A 9 2.75 2.14 -8.74
C VAL A 9 4.22 2.55 -8.75
N ASP A 10 4.84 2.56 -7.58
CA ASP A 10 6.17 3.14 -7.38
C ASP A 10 7.25 2.13 -7.77
N GLY A 11 8.02 2.43 -8.79
CA GLY A 11 8.97 1.47 -9.39
C GLY A 11 8.38 0.62 -10.50
N THR A 12 7.07 0.71 -10.76
CA THR A 12 6.37 -0.08 -11.79
C THR A 12 5.70 0.80 -12.84
N ILE A 13 4.63 1.52 -12.51
CA ILE A 13 3.98 2.48 -13.44
C ILE A 13 4.79 3.75 -13.57
N ARG A 14 5.34 4.23 -12.46
CA ARG A 14 6.18 5.42 -12.40
C ARG A 14 7.55 5.10 -11.82
N GLY A 15 8.57 5.82 -12.29
CA GLY A 15 9.93 5.67 -11.77
C GLY A 15 10.06 6.06 -10.30
N THR A 16 11.08 5.53 -9.64
CA THR A 16 11.47 5.86 -8.25
C THR A 16 12.48 7.00 -8.17
N THR A 17 12.90 7.57 -9.31
CA THR A 17 13.76 8.76 -9.37
C THR A 17 13.01 10.01 -8.92
N ASP A 18 13.73 11.08 -8.62
CA ASP A 18 13.19 12.36 -8.12
C ASP A 18 12.08 12.96 -9.00
N GLU A 19 12.07 12.63 -10.30
CA GLU A 19 11.07 13.12 -11.25
C GLU A 19 9.77 12.32 -11.26
N HIS A 20 9.75 11.10 -10.71
CA HIS A 20 8.57 10.23 -10.66
C HIS A 20 7.80 10.11 -11.99
N ILE A 21 8.52 10.01 -13.10
CA ILE A 21 7.97 10.07 -14.44
C ILE A 21 7.12 8.83 -14.75
N VAL A 22 5.97 9.05 -15.37
CA VAL A 22 5.21 8.03 -16.10
C VAL A 22 5.53 8.20 -17.59
N TYR A 23 6.11 7.18 -18.21
CA TYR A 23 6.49 7.24 -19.62
C TYR A 23 5.28 7.16 -20.55
N ASP A 24 5.30 7.88 -21.67
CA ASP A 24 4.26 7.82 -22.71
C ASP A 24 4.02 6.39 -23.22
N SER A 25 5.09 5.59 -23.27
CA SER A 25 4.97 4.16 -23.64
C SER A 25 4.12 3.36 -22.66
N THR A 26 4.17 3.68 -21.36
CA THR A 26 3.32 3.07 -20.32
C THR A 26 1.86 3.44 -20.54
N ILE A 27 1.57 4.72 -20.75
CA ILE A 27 0.20 5.21 -21.04
C ILE A 27 -0.36 4.54 -22.29
N LEU A 28 0.44 4.45 -23.36
CA LEU A 28 0.05 3.78 -24.59
C LEU A 28 -0.22 2.26 -24.38
N ALA A 29 0.59 1.60 -23.56
CA ALA A 29 0.40 0.18 -23.25
C ALA A 29 -0.90 -0.06 -22.47
N LEU A 30 -1.19 0.75 -21.44
CA LEU A 30 -2.45 0.69 -20.69
C LEU A 30 -3.67 0.89 -21.59
N LYS A 31 -3.61 1.87 -22.49
CA LYS A 31 -4.67 2.11 -23.48
C LYS A 31 -4.89 0.88 -24.39
N LYS A 32 -3.82 0.27 -24.91
CA LYS A 32 -3.91 -0.95 -25.74
C LYS A 32 -4.50 -2.14 -24.97
N LEU A 33 -4.18 -2.30 -23.68
CA LEU A 33 -4.78 -3.33 -22.85
C LEU A 33 -6.30 -3.13 -22.71
N LYS A 34 -6.75 -1.91 -22.47
CA LYS A 34 -8.19 -1.58 -22.42
C LYS A 34 -8.88 -1.84 -23.76
N GLU A 35 -8.32 -1.34 -24.86
CA GLU A 35 -8.84 -1.60 -26.23
C GLU A 35 -8.93 -3.08 -26.55
N ALA A 36 -7.99 -3.88 -26.05
CA ALA A 36 -8.01 -5.30 -26.16
C ALA A 36 -8.98 -5.98 -25.16
N GLY A 37 -9.66 -5.22 -24.29
CA GLY A 37 -10.68 -5.72 -23.35
C GLY A 37 -10.10 -6.44 -22.12
N TYR A 38 -8.88 -6.10 -21.69
CA TYR A 38 -8.33 -6.54 -20.41
C TYR A 38 -8.77 -5.58 -19.29
N PRO A 39 -9.29 -6.08 -18.17
CA PRO A 39 -9.43 -5.26 -16.98
C PRO A 39 -8.05 -4.83 -16.49
N ILE A 40 -7.87 -3.54 -16.20
CA ILE A 40 -6.63 -2.98 -15.64
C ILE A 40 -6.85 -2.47 -14.23
N VAL A 41 -5.98 -2.84 -13.33
CA VAL A 41 -6.11 -2.61 -11.87
C VAL A 41 -4.81 -2.06 -11.31
N VAL A 42 -4.92 -1.07 -10.42
CA VAL A 42 -3.80 -0.63 -9.59
C VAL A 42 -3.81 -1.41 -8.27
N SER A 43 -2.62 -1.86 -7.82
CA SER A 43 -2.45 -2.46 -6.50
C SER A 43 -1.22 -1.88 -5.81
N THR A 44 -1.41 -1.08 -4.76
CA THR A 44 -0.35 -0.26 -4.16
C THR A 44 -0.37 -0.28 -2.63
N GLY A 45 0.81 -0.08 -2.02
CA GLY A 45 0.94 0.22 -0.58
C GLY A 45 0.47 1.62 -0.20
N ARG A 46 0.28 2.51 -1.20
CA ARG A 46 -0.22 3.85 -0.95
C ARG A 46 -1.65 3.82 -0.43
N GLY A 47 -1.96 4.72 0.52
CA GLY A 47 -3.34 5.05 0.82
C GLY A 47 -3.96 5.89 -0.30
N ARG A 48 -5.30 5.87 -0.41
CA ARG A 48 -6.06 6.56 -1.45
C ARG A 48 -5.64 8.02 -1.64
N ASP A 49 -5.53 8.81 -0.57
CA ASP A 49 -5.16 10.22 -0.65
C ASP A 49 -3.75 10.44 -1.20
N SER A 50 -2.80 9.57 -0.78
CA SER A 50 -1.43 9.61 -1.28
C SER A 50 -1.35 9.21 -2.75
N PHE A 51 -2.16 8.25 -3.16
CA PHE A 51 -2.26 7.82 -4.56
C PHE A 51 -2.84 8.91 -5.45
N LEU A 52 -3.94 9.55 -5.05
CA LEU A 52 -4.58 10.60 -5.85
C LEU A 52 -3.64 11.78 -6.14
N ARG A 53 -2.68 12.07 -5.26
CA ARG A 53 -1.64 13.09 -5.52
C ARG A 53 -0.64 12.71 -6.61
N THR A 54 -0.59 11.45 -7.02
CA THR A 54 0.31 11.00 -8.10
C THR A 54 -0.21 11.33 -9.50
N GLY A 55 -1.52 11.56 -9.67
CA GLY A 55 -2.15 11.73 -10.97
C GLY A 55 -2.35 10.44 -11.78
N ILE A 56 -1.94 9.28 -11.24
CA ILE A 56 -2.02 7.99 -11.97
C ILE A 56 -3.47 7.57 -12.23
N GLN A 57 -4.42 7.99 -11.40
CA GLN A 57 -5.84 7.73 -11.65
C GLN A 57 -6.32 8.32 -12.99
N ASP A 58 -5.65 9.34 -13.51
CA ASP A 58 -6.08 10.09 -14.70
C ASP A 58 -5.40 9.60 -16.00
N ILE A 59 -4.40 8.70 -15.93
CA ILE A 59 -3.65 8.24 -17.12
C ILE A 59 -4.32 7.10 -17.87
N ALA A 60 -5.31 6.43 -17.27
CA ALA A 60 -6.02 5.31 -17.88
C ALA A 60 -7.44 5.16 -17.30
N ASP A 61 -8.31 4.45 -18.02
CA ASP A 61 -9.65 4.06 -17.55
C ASP A 61 -9.55 2.79 -16.69
N TRP A 62 -9.18 2.96 -15.42
CA TRP A 62 -8.97 1.87 -14.46
C TRP A 62 -10.29 1.16 -14.10
N ASP A 63 -10.26 -0.16 -13.97
CA ASP A 63 -11.42 -0.96 -13.54
C ASP A 63 -11.52 -1.07 -12.03
N GLY A 64 -10.42 -0.82 -11.30
CA GLY A 64 -10.43 -0.77 -9.85
C GLY A 64 -9.06 -0.52 -9.24
N PHE A 65 -9.10 -0.32 -7.92
CA PHE A 65 -7.93 0.02 -7.13
C PHE A 65 -7.88 -0.81 -5.85
N VAL A 66 -6.68 -1.27 -5.52
CA VAL A 66 -6.34 -1.95 -4.27
C VAL A 66 -5.30 -1.10 -3.56
N PHE A 67 -5.69 -0.45 -2.47
CA PHE A 67 -4.87 0.47 -1.67
C PHE A 67 -4.42 -0.16 -0.35
N ASN A 68 -3.47 0.49 0.34
CA ASN A 68 -2.98 0.10 1.66
C ASN A 68 -2.59 -1.39 1.72
N ASN A 69 -1.86 -1.88 0.69
CA ASN A 69 -1.46 -3.30 0.60
C ASN A 69 -2.64 -4.30 0.69
N GLY A 70 -3.81 -3.93 0.15
CA GLY A 70 -4.99 -4.81 0.13
C GLY A 70 -6.09 -4.45 1.12
N GLN A 71 -5.89 -3.46 1.99
CA GLN A 71 -6.85 -3.14 3.04
C GLN A 71 -8.05 -2.31 2.56
N LEU A 72 -7.90 -1.57 1.44
CA LEU A 72 -9.00 -0.80 0.85
C LEU A 72 -9.15 -1.15 -0.63
N ILE A 73 -10.33 -1.60 -1.01
CA ILE A 73 -10.64 -2.02 -2.38
C ILE A 73 -11.75 -1.12 -2.92
N THR A 74 -11.54 -0.55 -4.10
CA THR A 74 -12.53 0.29 -4.77
C THR A 74 -12.74 -0.13 -6.22
N ASP A 75 -13.89 0.19 -6.78
CA ASP A 75 -14.11 0.15 -8.22
C ASP A 75 -13.32 1.25 -8.95
N GLY A 76 -13.36 1.27 -10.29
CA GLY A 76 -12.69 2.29 -11.11
C GLY A 76 -13.23 3.71 -10.93
N LYS A 77 -14.42 3.86 -10.35
CA LYS A 77 -15.02 5.17 -10.00
C LYS A 77 -14.66 5.63 -8.59
N GLY A 78 -13.94 4.80 -7.83
CA GLY A 78 -13.56 5.08 -6.45
C GLY A 78 -14.63 4.76 -5.41
N ASN A 79 -15.72 4.06 -5.77
CA ASN A 79 -16.68 3.54 -4.79
C ASN A 79 -16.04 2.39 -4.02
N VAL A 80 -16.18 2.41 -2.69
CA VAL A 80 -15.62 1.36 -1.82
C VAL A 80 -16.38 0.06 -2.03
N ILE A 81 -15.63 -1.00 -2.39
CA ILE A 81 -16.13 -2.37 -2.49
C ILE A 81 -15.96 -3.05 -1.13
N ASN A 82 -14.78 -2.93 -0.55
CA ASN A 82 -14.47 -3.46 0.77
C ASN A 82 -13.38 -2.63 1.46
N ALA A 83 -13.40 -2.62 2.80
CA ALA A 83 -12.37 -2.00 3.62
C ALA A 83 -12.10 -2.88 4.85
N HIS A 84 -10.83 -3.21 5.06
CA HIS A 84 -10.34 -3.95 6.21
C HIS A 84 -9.68 -2.97 7.18
N HIS A 85 -10.16 -2.93 8.41
CA HIS A 85 -9.61 -2.10 9.48
C HIS A 85 -8.89 -2.98 10.50
N PHE A 86 -7.86 -2.43 11.14
CA PHE A 86 -7.21 -3.11 12.25
C PHE A 86 -8.18 -3.30 13.42
N LYS A 87 -8.04 -4.39 14.14
CA LYS A 87 -8.66 -4.52 15.46
C LYS A 87 -7.96 -3.53 16.41
N ASN A 88 -8.74 -2.88 17.26
CA ASN A 88 -8.20 -1.90 18.21
C ASN A 88 -7.10 -2.50 19.10
N GLU A 89 -7.24 -3.77 19.47
CA GLU A 89 -6.24 -4.52 20.26
C GLU A 89 -4.90 -4.63 19.54
N ASP A 90 -4.91 -4.85 18.21
CA ASP A 90 -3.69 -4.94 17.39
C ASP A 90 -3.00 -3.58 17.27
N VAL A 91 -3.79 -2.50 17.14
CA VAL A 91 -3.27 -1.13 17.14
C VAL A 91 -2.60 -0.81 18.48
N ILE A 92 -3.27 -1.12 19.59
CA ILE A 92 -2.76 -0.86 20.95
C ILE A 92 -1.45 -1.63 21.16
N ARG A 93 -1.42 -2.95 20.87
CA ARG A 93 -0.19 -3.77 21.02
C ARG A 93 0.97 -3.24 20.17
N THR A 94 0.67 -2.77 18.96
CA THR A 94 1.70 -2.19 18.09
C THR A 94 2.27 -0.91 18.68
N ILE A 95 1.42 -0.03 19.23
CA ILE A 95 1.86 1.21 19.88
C ILE A 95 2.68 0.90 21.13
N GLU A 96 2.21 0.00 22.00
CA GLU A 96 2.91 -0.40 23.22
C GLU A 96 4.30 -0.96 22.91
N LYS A 97 4.40 -1.84 21.90
CA LYS A 97 5.69 -2.36 21.45
C LYS A 97 6.62 -1.27 20.91
N ALA A 98 6.08 -0.32 20.14
CA ALA A 98 6.85 0.82 19.64
C ALA A 98 7.33 1.73 20.79
N ASP A 99 6.48 1.95 21.80
CA ASP A 99 6.83 2.74 22.98
C ASP A 99 7.95 2.11 23.81
N GLU A 100 7.94 0.76 24.00
CA GLU A 100 9.04 0.03 24.64
C GLU A 100 10.38 0.25 23.93
N LEU A 101 10.36 0.42 22.62
CA LEU A 101 11.53 0.62 21.75
C LEU A 101 11.83 2.09 21.48
N ASN A 102 11.06 3.00 22.08
CA ASN A 102 11.12 4.44 21.85
C ASN A 102 10.93 4.85 20.38
N LEU A 103 10.10 4.14 19.62
CA LEU A 103 9.79 4.40 18.22
C LEU A 103 8.46 5.13 18.07
N ALA A 104 8.33 5.93 17.00
CA ALA A 104 7.08 6.58 16.64
C ALA A 104 6.23 5.66 15.73
N VAL A 105 4.91 5.78 15.85
CA VAL A 105 3.95 5.12 14.96
C VAL A 105 3.01 6.17 14.36
N THR A 106 2.84 6.17 13.05
CA THR A 106 1.73 6.89 12.41
C THR A 106 0.52 5.98 12.31
N LEU A 107 -0.64 6.49 12.71
CA LEU A 107 -1.94 5.88 12.47
C LEU A 107 -2.66 6.69 11.40
N LYS A 108 -3.12 6.01 10.35
CA LYS A 108 -4.06 6.57 9.37
C LYS A 108 -5.45 6.12 9.76
N LYS A 109 -6.23 7.05 10.23
CA LYS A 109 -7.64 6.97 10.53
C LYS A 109 -8.37 8.04 9.70
N GLU A 110 -9.53 8.54 10.09
CA GLU A 110 -10.19 9.67 9.42
C GLU A 110 -9.21 10.83 9.15
N HIS A 111 -8.30 11.09 10.09
CA HIS A 111 -7.13 11.94 9.91
C HIS A 111 -5.87 11.23 10.40
N ARG A 112 -4.71 11.61 9.86
CA ARG A 112 -3.41 11.04 10.26
C ARG A 112 -2.98 11.61 11.59
N ILE A 113 -2.53 10.75 12.52
CA ILE A 113 -1.85 11.14 13.75
C ILE A 113 -0.50 10.42 13.87
N ILE A 114 0.37 10.94 14.71
CA ILE A 114 1.62 10.28 15.11
C ILE A 114 1.67 10.18 16.64
N THR A 115 2.19 9.05 17.15
CA THR A 115 2.16 8.75 18.60
C THR A 115 3.18 9.51 19.42
N LYS A 116 4.23 10.06 18.79
CA LYS A 116 5.36 10.78 19.42
C LYS A 116 5.80 11.95 18.57
N GLU A 117 6.56 12.87 19.19
CA GLU A 117 7.27 13.93 18.46
C GLU A 117 8.16 13.32 17.35
N PRO A 118 8.16 13.91 16.16
CA PRO A 118 8.94 13.43 15.03
C PRO A 118 10.43 13.38 15.34
N ASP A 119 11.02 12.21 15.27
CA ASP A 119 12.45 11.96 15.36
C ASP A 119 13.12 11.94 13.95
N GLU A 120 14.40 11.59 13.93
CA GLU A 120 15.18 11.51 12.69
C GLU A 120 14.59 10.51 11.68
N TYR A 121 14.01 9.40 12.14
CA TYR A 121 13.43 8.37 11.26
C TYR A 121 12.15 8.86 10.59
N VAL A 122 11.31 9.55 11.36
CA VAL A 122 10.09 10.18 10.84
C VAL A 122 10.43 11.24 9.81
N LEU A 123 11.40 12.12 10.11
CA LEU A 123 11.81 13.21 9.23
C LEU A 123 12.46 12.69 7.95
N GLU A 124 13.27 11.63 8.00
CA GLU A 124 13.86 11.01 6.82
C GLU A 124 12.80 10.36 5.94
N THR A 125 11.85 9.65 6.54
CA THR A 125 10.72 9.05 5.81
C THR A 125 9.84 10.12 5.19
N GLN A 126 9.62 11.24 5.87
CA GLN A 126 8.90 12.39 5.32
C GLN A 126 9.59 12.95 4.07
N ARG A 127 10.90 13.13 4.09
CA ARG A 127 11.67 13.58 2.92
C ARG A 127 11.52 12.60 1.75
N TYR A 128 11.58 11.29 2.05
CA TYR A 128 11.44 10.23 1.04
C TYR A 128 10.08 10.27 0.33
N PHE A 129 8.98 10.43 1.07
CA PHE A 129 7.62 10.41 0.49
C PHE A 129 7.04 11.78 0.16
N GLY A 130 7.60 12.88 0.69
CA GLY A 130 6.99 14.21 0.61
C GLY A 130 5.65 14.33 1.35
N ASN A 131 5.36 13.44 2.29
CA ASN A 131 4.10 13.41 3.03
C ASN A 131 4.11 14.37 4.22
N GLN A 132 2.93 14.87 4.63
CA GLN A 132 2.79 15.61 5.87
C GLN A 132 2.83 14.66 7.07
N ILE A 133 3.47 15.11 8.16
CA ILE A 133 3.40 14.47 9.46
C ILE A 133 2.09 14.91 10.11
N GLY A 134 1.34 13.97 10.70
CA GLY A 134 0.13 14.29 11.45
C GLY A 134 0.46 14.93 12.81
N PRO A 135 -0.54 15.50 13.51
CA PRO A 135 -0.37 15.97 14.88
C PRO A 135 0.01 14.83 15.82
N VAL A 136 0.73 15.17 16.89
CA VAL A 136 1.05 14.22 17.96
C VAL A 136 -0.18 14.02 18.82
N GLU A 137 -0.76 12.82 18.76
CA GLU A 137 -1.98 12.47 19.51
C GLU A 137 -1.90 11.04 20.04
N LYS A 138 -2.54 10.81 21.18
CA LYS A 138 -2.77 9.45 21.69
C LYS A 138 -3.92 8.79 20.94
N TYR A 139 -3.74 7.52 20.62
CA TYR A 139 -4.84 6.69 20.11
C TYR A 139 -5.92 6.52 21.19
N ASN A 140 -7.16 6.76 20.82
CA ASN A 140 -8.31 6.70 21.74
C ASN A 140 -8.86 5.28 21.98
N GLY A 141 -8.34 4.28 21.26
CA GLY A 141 -8.73 2.88 21.40
C GLY A 141 -10.02 2.47 20.68
N ILE A 142 -10.66 3.38 19.95
CA ILE A 142 -11.96 3.14 19.28
C ILE A 142 -12.03 3.55 17.80
N ASP A 143 -11.23 4.51 17.38
CA ASP A 143 -11.22 4.94 15.97
C ASP A 143 -10.76 3.82 15.06
N LEU A 144 -11.38 3.70 13.89
CA LEU A 144 -10.96 2.77 12.86
C LEU A 144 -9.60 3.21 12.29
N VAL A 145 -8.65 2.28 12.26
CA VAL A 145 -7.32 2.50 11.71
C VAL A 145 -7.18 1.73 10.41
N ASP A 146 -6.88 2.48 9.33
CA ASP A 146 -6.78 1.95 7.97
C ASP A 146 -5.36 1.52 7.61
N MET A 147 -4.35 2.10 8.24
CA MET A 147 -2.95 1.81 8.00
C MET A 147 -2.11 2.28 9.18
N MET A 148 -1.06 1.54 9.48
CA MET A 148 -0.04 1.96 10.44
C MET A 148 1.33 2.00 9.76
N ILE A 149 2.20 2.91 10.23
CA ILE A 149 3.61 2.99 9.82
C ILE A 149 4.44 3.05 11.09
N ILE A 150 5.38 2.14 11.25
CA ILE A 150 6.38 2.17 12.33
C ILE A 150 7.65 2.79 11.77
N TYR A 151 8.23 3.75 12.48
CA TYR A 151 9.48 4.38 12.09
C TYR A 151 10.65 3.77 12.84
N GLY A 152 11.76 3.53 12.14
CA GLY A 152 12.96 2.94 12.71
C GLY A 152 14.15 3.05 11.77
N PRO A 153 15.34 2.54 12.15
CA PRO A 153 16.55 2.64 11.35
C PRO A 153 16.35 2.07 9.93
N LYS A 154 16.97 2.70 8.93
CA LYS A 154 16.98 2.19 7.56
C LYS A 154 17.60 0.81 7.51
N GLY A 155 16.91 -0.13 6.84
CA GLY A 155 17.37 -1.51 6.69
C GLY A 155 17.19 -2.38 7.94
N TRP A 156 16.48 -1.87 8.95
CA TRP A 156 16.13 -2.68 10.12
C TRP A 156 15.06 -3.72 9.77
N ASP A 157 15.16 -4.90 10.38
CA ASP A 157 14.29 -6.03 10.06
C ASP A 157 12.98 -6.08 10.87
N TYR A 158 12.78 -5.14 11.80
CA TYR A 158 11.58 -5.01 12.64
C TYR A 158 11.20 -6.28 13.41
N LYS A 159 12.19 -7.16 13.71
CA LYS A 159 11.97 -8.42 14.45
C LYS A 159 11.08 -8.30 15.69
N PRO A 160 11.22 -7.27 16.56
CA PRO A 160 10.38 -7.17 17.76
C PRO A 160 8.85 -7.10 17.49
N PHE A 161 8.46 -6.82 16.26
CA PHE A 161 7.06 -6.71 15.85
C PHE A 161 6.56 -7.96 15.12
N LEU A 162 7.46 -8.87 14.68
CA LEU A 162 7.07 -10.05 13.90
C LEU A 162 6.26 -11.07 14.70
N ASP A 163 6.40 -11.07 16.03
CA ASP A 163 5.69 -11.97 16.94
C ASP A 163 4.31 -11.40 17.36
N LEU A 164 3.95 -10.19 16.92
CA LEU A 164 2.65 -9.63 17.22
C LEU A 164 1.58 -10.27 16.32
N GLU A 165 0.64 -10.97 16.96
CA GLU A 165 -0.51 -11.53 16.23
C GLU A 165 -1.38 -10.43 15.63
N GLY A 166 -2.06 -10.74 14.54
CA GLY A 166 -3.02 -9.84 13.88
C GLY A 166 -2.41 -8.84 12.91
N ILE A 167 -1.09 -8.70 12.88
CA ILE A 167 -0.38 -7.80 11.96
C ILE A 167 0.71 -8.50 11.15
N SER A 168 1.07 -7.89 10.04
CA SER A 168 2.27 -8.19 9.25
C SER A 168 3.08 -6.91 9.07
N VAL A 169 4.39 -6.98 9.22
CA VAL A 169 5.29 -5.83 9.10
C VAL A 169 6.11 -5.95 7.84
N LEU A 170 6.08 -4.91 7.03
CA LEU A 170 6.70 -4.84 5.70
C LEU A 170 7.76 -3.72 5.71
N PRO A 171 9.05 -4.04 5.94
CA PRO A 171 10.12 -3.05 5.92
C PRO A 171 10.18 -2.31 4.58
N GLY A 172 10.25 -0.97 4.66
CA GLY A 172 10.38 -0.11 3.49
C GLY A 172 11.82 0.19 3.11
N LEU A 173 12.00 0.91 2.01
CA LEU A 173 13.31 1.29 1.50
C LEU A 173 13.97 2.45 2.26
N SER A 174 13.24 3.12 3.17
CA SER A 174 13.75 4.20 4.02
C SER A 174 13.63 3.82 5.51
N CYS A 175 13.41 4.79 6.38
CA CYS A 175 13.37 4.63 7.84
C CYS A 175 11.96 4.26 8.35
N PHE A 176 11.30 3.31 7.72
CA PHE A 176 9.94 2.89 8.06
C PHE A 176 9.64 1.44 7.72
N ALA A 177 8.59 0.92 8.33
CA ALA A 177 7.88 -0.27 7.87
C ALA A 177 6.37 0.01 7.81
N ASP A 178 5.74 -0.44 6.73
CA ASP A 178 4.29 -0.52 6.66
C ASP A 178 3.79 -1.66 7.55
N VAL A 179 2.70 -1.43 8.25
CA VAL A 179 2.01 -2.47 9.00
C VAL A 179 0.69 -2.76 8.31
N ALA A 180 0.51 -4.01 7.92
CA ALA A 180 -0.70 -4.53 7.31
C ALA A 180 -1.43 -5.48 8.28
N ILE A 181 -2.71 -5.72 8.06
CA ILE A 181 -3.46 -6.74 8.77
C ILE A 181 -2.95 -8.12 8.36
N ALA A 182 -2.70 -9.02 9.31
CA ALA A 182 -2.25 -10.37 9.01
C ALA A 182 -3.24 -11.09 8.08
N GLY A 183 -2.70 -11.69 7.02
CA GLY A 183 -3.49 -12.36 5.98
C GLY A 183 -4.12 -11.41 4.94
N VAL A 184 -3.96 -10.10 5.09
CA VAL A 184 -4.33 -9.11 4.07
C VAL A 184 -3.08 -8.69 3.31
N SER A 185 -3.14 -8.72 1.99
CA SER A 185 -2.05 -8.38 1.08
C SER A 185 -2.59 -7.83 -0.23
N LYS A 186 -1.71 -7.31 -1.09
CA LYS A 186 -2.07 -6.94 -2.46
C LYS A 186 -2.78 -8.10 -3.19
N ALA A 187 -2.33 -9.34 -2.97
CA ALA A 187 -2.95 -10.53 -3.58
C ALA A 187 -4.40 -10.72 -3.13
N THR A 188 -4.67 -10.69 -1.82
CA THR A 188 -6.04 -10.87 -1.31
C THR A 188 -6.97 -9.76 -1.78
N GLY A 189 -6.51 -8.51 -1.80
CA GLY A 189 -7.29 -7.38 -2.33
C GLY A 189 -7.59 -7.51 -3.82
N ILE A 190 -6.62 -7.96 -4.65
CA ILE A 190 -6.84 -8.25 -6.07
C ILE A 190 -7.88 -9.37 -6.25
N MET A 191 -7.81 -10.43 -5.46
CA MET A 191 -8.77 -11.54 -5.53
C MET A 191 -10.18 -11.10 -5.12
N GLU A 192 -10.32 -10.23 -4.13
CA GLU A 192 -11.61 -9.65 -3.75
C GLU A 192 -12.19 -8.78 -4.87
N LEU A 193 -11.38 -7.90 -5.45
CA LEU A 193 -11.78 -7.09 -6.60
C LEU A 193 -12.16 -7.96 -7.80
N GLY A 194 -11.40 -9.03 -8.03
CA GLY A 194 -11.67 -10.00 -9.10
C GLY A 194 -13.05 -10.62 -9.05
N LYS A 195 -13.57 -10.90 -7.84
CA LYS A 195 -14.95 -11.40 -7.67
C LYS A 195 -15.99 -10.42 -8.20
N VAL A 196 -15.75 -9.10 -8.05
CA VAL A 196 -16.66 -8.06 -8.54
C VAL A 196 -16.51 -7.87 -10.06
N LEU A 197 -15.26 -7.90 -10.56
CA LEU A 197 -14.97 -7.80 -12.00
C LEU A 197 -15.25 -9.09 -12.78
N GLY A 198 -15.61 -10.18 -12.06
CA GLY A 198 -15.88 -11.47 -12.64
C GLY A 198 -14.61 -12.19 -13.18
N SER A 199 -13.43 -11.91 -12.65
CA SER A 199 -12.16 -12.56 -13.01
C SER A 199 -11.57 -13.31 -11.82
N ASP A 200 -11.16 -14.54 -12.02
CA ASP A 200 -10.58 -15.44 -11.01
C ASP A 200 -9.06 -15.54 -11.11
N HIS A 201 -8.45 -14.88 -12.09
CA HIS A 201 -7.01 -14.91 -12.32
C HIS A 201 -6.49 -13.58 -12.83
N TYR A 202 -5.20 -13.34 -12.63
CA TYR A 202 -4.55 -12.08 -13.00
C TYR A 202 -3.09 -12.26 -13.42
N VAL A 203 -2.59 -11.29 -14.15
CA VAL A 203 -1.17 -11.06 -14.41
C VAL A 203 -0.76 -9.82 -13.63
N CYS A 204 0.39 -9.83 -12.99
CA CYS A 204 0.84 -8.67 -12.21
C CYS A 204 2.23 -8.19 -12.59
N PHE A 205 2.46 -6.91 -12.29
CA PHE A 205 3.70 -6.18 -12.48
C PHE A 205 4.07 -5.51 -11.15
N GLY A 206 5.31 -5.67 -10.70
CA GLY A 206 5.78 -5.11 -9.42
C GLY A 206 7.29 -5.14 -9.32
N ASP A 207 7.85 -4.51 -8.28
CA ASP A 207 9.29 -4.34 -8.10
C ASP A 207 9.79 -4.59 -6.67
N SER A 208 8.90 -4.65 -5.68
CA SER A 208 9.31 -4.61 -4.28
C SER A 208 8.72 -5.72 -3.41
N GLN A 209 9.09 -5.76 -2.12
CA GLN A 209 8.74 -6.85 -1.21
C GLN A 209 7.23 -7.02 -1.00
N ASN A 210 6.46 -5.93 -0.99
CA ASN A 210 5.00 -6.00 -0.84
C ASN A 210 4.28 -6.56 -2.07
N ASP A 211 5.01 -6.78 -3.19
CA ASP A 211 4.49 -7.40 -4.41
C ASP A 211 4.63 -8.92 -4.42
N ILE A 212 5.49 -9.47 -3.56
CA ILE A 212 5.83 -10.90 -3.57
C ILE A 212 4.58 -11.76 -3.50
N GLU A 213 3.64 -11.44 -2.61
CA GLU A 213 2.42 -12.23 -2.46
C GLU A 213 1.52 -12.15 -3.70
N MET A 214 1.35 -10.96 -4.31
CA MET A 214 0.59 -10.90 -5.56
C MET A 214 1.29 -11.61 -6.72
N MET A 215 2.63 -11.62 -6.75
CA MET A 215 3.41 -12.35 -7.75
C MET A 215 3.28 -13.86 -7.61
N LYS A 216 3.29 -14.39 -6.38
CA LYS A 216 3.13 -15.83 -6.12
C LYS A 216 1.75 -16.38 -6.53
N HIS A 217 0.71 -15.58 -6.41
CA HIS A 217 -0.68 -15.98 -6.69
C HIS A 217 -1.15 -15.63 -8.11
N ALA A 218 -0.35 -14.89 -8.87
CA ALA A 218 -0.66 -14.54 -10.25
C ALA A 218 -0.51 -15.73 -11.21
N SER A 219 -1.29 -15.74 -12.29
CA SER A 219 -1.10 -16.67 -13.40
C SER A 219 0.24 -16.44 -14.12
N SER A 220 0.68 -15.19 -14.15
CA SER A 220 2.01 -14.75 -14.59
C SER A 220 2.39 -13.49 -13.87
N SER A 221 3.67 -13.33 -13.57
CA SER A 221 4.20 -12.15 -12.90
C SER A 221 5.40 -11.59 -13.65
N ILE A 222 5.50 -10.28 -13.68
CA ILE A 222 6.60 -9.53 -14.27
C ILE A 222 7.27 -8.70 -13.18
N CYS A 223 8.50 -9.05 -12.84
CA CYS A 223 9.34 -8.27 -11.94
C CYS A 223 10.07 -7.19 -12.74
N MET A 224 9.99 -5.94 -12.26
CA MET A 224 10.72 -4.83 -12.87
C MET A 224 12.21 -4.99 -12.58
N GLY A 225 13.06 -4.49 -13.49
CA GLY A 225 14.53 -4.65 -13.42
C GLY A 225 15.26 -3.48 -12.75
N ASN A 226 14.58 -2.64 -12.00
CA ASN A 226 15.11 -1.45 -11.32
C ASN A 226 15.58 -1.71 -9.89
#